data_cc3a29acc16d098b24b85c82379c696a
#
_entry.id   cc3a29acc16d098b24b85c82379c696a
#
_cell.length_a   1.000
_cell.length_b   1.000
_cell.length_c   1.000
_cell.angle_alpha   90.00
_cell.angle_beta   90.00
_cell.angle_gamma   90.00
#
_symmetry.space_group_name_H-M   'P 1'
#
loop_
_entity.id
_entity.type
_entity.pdbx_description
1 polymer ?
#
loop_
_entity_poly.entity_id
_entity_poly.type
_entity_poly.pdbx_seq_one_letter_code
_entity_poly.pdbx_strand_id
1 'polypeptide(L)'
;MRKMMMMRGLLAAVLAFAPLVALAQGTVAAPAQEMTMVTFNLHHDRENWPARRQVILRELQALQPDAIALQEVIQKPHVRNQAAWLARKLGYDYQFVSTDPPGRFKRYGNALLTRRPVLSRNDHLLAPLGDYRTVAHLRIDVDGRPVNVYATHLNERSDEVGSRIRGEQVADLLAFIAQSAGDAPVVVAGDFNALVDAGDLSELRNHYGDSYGSVHVNNELAQVSTLNRHYYDAPSRIDHIFFQQDRLLAREAKILFDQPYAAGRWASDHYGVWTRLQFAPGTGNAGATTP
;
A
#
# COMPACT_ATOMS: atom_id res chain seq x y z
N MET A 1 3.54 104.14 25.11
CA MET A 1 3.41 102.93 25.94
C MET A 1 2.27 102.02 25.37
N ARG A 2 2.63 101.00 24.53
CA ARG A 2 1.66 100.10 23.94
C ARG A 2 1.78 98.73 24.62
N LYS A 3 0.68 98.26 25.22
CA LYS A 3 0.59 96.93 25.82
C LYS A 3 0.42 95.90 24.69
N MET A 4 1.28 94.91 24.67
CA MET A 4 1.24 93.75 23.76
C MET A 4 0.43 92.63 24.46
N MET A 5 -0.68 92.25 23.86
CA MET A 5 -1.57 91.19 24.36
C MET A 5 -1.13 89.86 23.69
N MET A 6 -0.64 88.87 24.46
CA MET A 6 -0.31 87.56 24.03
C MET A 6 -1.57 86.71 23.97
N MET A 7 -1.88 86.24 22.76
CA MET A 7 -2.98 85.26 22.53
C MET A 7 -2.35 83.83 22.59
N ARG A 8 -2.80 83.06 23.57
CA ARG A 8 -2.46 81.67 23.73
C ARG A 8 -3.39 80.80 22.83
N GLY A 9 -2.87 80.18 21.74
CA GLY A 9 -3.62 79.23 20.94
C GLY A 9 -3.62 77.86 21.60
N LEU A 10 -4.82 77.36 21.81
CA LEU A 10 -5.06 75.98 22.26
C LEU A 10 -5.00 75.03 21.03
N LEU A 11 -4.00 74.16 20.99
CA LEU A 11 -3.93 73.07 19.98
C LEU A 11 -4.73 71.89 20.50
N ALA A 12 -5.88 71.58 19.89
CA ALA A 12 -6.62 70.37 20.16
C ALA A 12 -6.06 69.22 19.31
N ALA A 13 -5.47 68.22 19.96
CA ALA A 13 -5.01 67.00 19.30
C ALA A 13 -6.21 66.04 19.11
N VAL A 14 -6.59 65.81 17.86
CA VAL A 14 -7.58 64.79 17.49
C VAL A 14 -6.86 63.46 17.37
N LEU A 15 -7.08 62.59 18.34
CA LEU A 15 -6.67 61.16 18.28
C LEU A 15 -7.63 60.41 17.38
N ALA A 16 -7.20 60.08 16.17
CA ALA A 16 -7.92 59.17 15.26
C ALA A 16 -7.71 57.71 15.72
N PHE A 17 -8.75 57.09 16.26
CA PHE A 17 -8.79 55.65 16.50
C PHE A 17 -9.06 54.94 15.17
N ALA A 18 -8.03 54.29 14.60
CA ALA A 18 -8.20 53.36 13.49
C ALA A 18 -8.64 52.01 14.07
N PRO A 19 -9.70 51.34 13.56
CA PRO A 19 -10.08 50.03 14.00
C PRO A 19 -9.03 49.00 13.45
N LEU A 20 -8.42 48.27 14.37
CA LEU A 20 -7.58 47.14 14.06
C LEU A 20 -8.45 45.99 13.54
N VAL A 21 -8.57 45.84 12.20
CA VAL A 21 -9.19 44.69 11.61
C VAL A 21 -8.22 43.53 11.74
N ALA A 22 -8.45 42.67 12.72
CA ALA A 22 -7.74 41.37 12.83
C ALA A 22 -8.19 40.49 11.66
N LEU A 23 -7.33 40.38 10.62
CA LEU A 23 -7.46 39.36 9.60
C LEU A 23 -7.27 38.01 10.29
N ALA A 24 -8.36 37.25 10.44
CA ALA A 24 -8.32 35.86 10.82
C ALA A 24 -7.52 35.14 9.69
N GLN A 25 -6.27 34.83 9.97
CA GLN A 25 -5.50 33.91 9.12
C GLN A 25 -6.19 32.56 9.22
N GLY A 26 -6.98 32.20 8.20
CA GLY A 26 -7.48 30.86 8.03
C GLY A 26 -6.29 29.92 8.02
N THR A 27 -6.17 29.05 9.02
CA THR A 27 -5.20 27.97 9.03
C THR A 27 -5.50 27.08 7.83
N VAL A 28 -4.71 27.21 6.76
CA VAL A 28 -4.71 26.23 5.67
C VAL A 28 -4.33 24.90 6.33
N ALA A 29 -5.30 23.98 6.39
CA ALA A 29 -5.04 22.66 6.92
C ALA A 29 -3.85 22.06 6.15
N ALA A 30 -2.85 21.53 6.86
CA ALA A 30 -1.74 20.85 6.23
C ALA A 30 -2.30 19.75 5.30
N PRO A 31 -1.72 19.55 4.10
CA PRO A 31 -2.20 18.53 3.20
C PRO A 31 -2.24 17.18 3.92
N ALA A 32 -3.34 16.46 3.73
CA ALA A 32 -3.52 15.16 4.35
C ALA A 32 -2.36 14.26 3.93
N GLN A 33 -1.68 13.66 4.91
CA GLN A 33 -0.61 12.71 4.60
C GLN A 33 -1.22 11.43 4.04
N GLU A 34 -0.67 10.97 2.94
CA GLU A 34 -1.19 9.82 2.19
C GLU A 34 -0.04 8.87 1.83
N MET A 35 -0.39 7.62 1.59
CA MET A 35 0.49 6.64 0.98
C MET A 35 -0.22 5.93 -0.18
N THR A 36 0.55 5.48 -1.14
CA THR A 36 0.05 4.68 -2.26
C THR A 36 0.68 3.30 -2.27
N MET A 37 -0.11 2.29 -2.59
CA MET A 37 0.35 0.91 -2.65
C MET A 37 -0.18 0.19 -3.87
N VAL A 38 0.63 -0.74 -4.38
CA VAL A 38 0.27 -1.69 -5.44
C VAL A 38 0.44 -3.12 -4.93
N THR A 39 -0.46 -4.03 -5.28
CA THR A 39 -0.22 -5.47 -5.27
C THR A 39 -0.33 -6.02 -6.68
N PHE A 40 0.56 -6.96 -7.06
CA PHE A 40 0.57 -7.53 -8.39
C PHE A 40 1.24 -8.91 -8.43
N ASN A 41 0.48 -9.93 -8.84
CA ASN A 41 1.03 -11.25 -9.13
C ASN A 41 1.76 -11.22 -10.49
N LEU A 42 3.05 -11.58 -10.52
CA LEU A 42 3.92 -11.47 -11.70
C LEU A 42 3.76 -12.62 -12.71
N HIS A 43 3.01 -13.68 -12.40
CA HIS A 43 2.92 -14.86 -13.26
C HIS A 43 4.29 -15.43 -13.60
N HIS A 44 5.18 -15.55 -12.63
CA HIS A 44 6.54 -16.04 -12.79
C HIS A 44 7.30 -15.37 -13.98
N ASP A 45 8.11 -16.14 -14.70
CA ASP A 45 8.73 -15.75 -15.96
C ASP A 45 8.01 -16.38 -17.18
N ARG A 46 6.74 -16.78 -16.99
CA ARG A 46 5.94 -17.36 -18.07
C ARG A 46 5.76 -16.37 -19.23
N GLU A 47 5.46 -16.90 -20.39
CA GLU A 47 5.36 -16.13 -21.63
C GLU A 47 6.62 -15.29 -21.90
N ASN A 48 6.48 -14.08 -22.38
CA ASN A 48 7.59 -13.20 -22.70
C ASN A 48 7.92 -12.25 -21.54
N TRP A 49 8.52 -12.76 -20.45
CA TRP A 49 8.94 -11.92 -19.33
C TRP A 49 9.77 -10.69 -19.75
N PRO A 50 10.76 -10.77 -20.68
CA PRO A 50 11.47 -9.59 -21.16
C PRO A 50 10.59 -8.47 -21.72
N ALA A 51 9.47 -8.78 -22.37
CA ALA A 51 8.50 -7.79 -22.84
C ALA A 51 7.57 -7.34 -21.70
N ARG A 52 6.99 -8.28 -20.95
CA ARG A 52 6.08 -8.00 -19.82
C ARG A 52 6.70 -7.07 -18.79
N ARG A 53 7.94 -7.32 -18.39
CA ARG A 53 8.64 -6.49 -17.40
C ARG A 53 8.81 -5.02 -17.82
N GLN A 54 8.85 -4.73 -19.13
CA GLN A 54 8.95 -3.35 -19.62
C GLN A 54 7.61 -2.62 -19.49
N VAL A 55 6.51 -3.33 -19.72
CA VAL A 55 5.15 -2.80 -19.53
C VAL A 55 4.91 -2.52 -18.05
N ILE A 56 5.19 -3.52 -17.20
CA ILE A 56 5.07 -3.41 -15.74
C ILE A 56 5.90 -2.23 -15.23
N LEU A 57 7.15 -2.12 -15.67
CA LEU A 57 8.05 -1.04 -15.27
C LEU A 57 7.49 0.34 -15.64
N ARG A 58 7.01 0.52 -16.88
CA ARG A 58 6.46 1.82 -17.33
C ARG A 58 5.26 2.26 -16.48
N GLU A 59 4.35 1.35 -16.19
CA GLU A 59 3.18 1.65 -15.36
C GLU A 59 3.59 2.03 -13.94
N LEU A 60 4.47 1.23 -13.32
CA LEU A 60 4.97 1.51 -11.97
C LEU A 60 5.80 2.81 -11.91
N GLN A 61 6.53 3.16 -12.98
CA GLN A 61 7.24 4.44 -13.09
C GLN A 61 6.28 5.64 -13.19
N ALA A 62 5.16 5.47 -13.89
CA ALA A 62 4.14 6.53 -13.98
C ALA A 62 3.39 6.73 -12.66
N LEU A 63 3.08 5.65 -11.95
CA LEU A 63 2.36 5.68 -10.67
C LEU A 63 3.25 6.08 -9.48
N GLN A 64 4.52 5.71 -9.49
CA GLN A 64 5.47 5.89 -8.38
C GLN A 64 4.87 5.53 -7.00
N PRO A 65 4.32 4.33 -6.79
CA PRO A 65 3.71 3.97 -5.52
C PRO A 65 4.75 3.94 -4.39
N ASP A 66 4.32 4.22 -3.17
CA ASP A 66 5.19 4.20 -2.00
C ASP A 66 5.66 2.79 -1.65
N ALA A 67 4.78 1.80 -1.86
CA ALA A 67 5.11 0.38 -1.70
C ALA A 67 4.46 -0.47 -2.80
N ILE A 68 5.12 -1.60 -3.12
CA ILE A 68 4.66 -2.58 -4.11
C ILE A 68 4.82 -3.97 -3.51
N ALA A 69 3.72 -4.72 -3.41
CA ALA A 69 3.71 -6.14 -3.07
C ALA A 69 3.68 -6.96 -4.37
N LEU A 70 4.65 -7.86 -4.53
CA LEU A 70 4.75 -8.72 -5.70
C LEU A 70 4.64 -10.19 -5.28
N GLN A 71 3.81 -10.94 -5.97
CA GLN A 71 3.67 -12.38 -5.83
C GLN A 71 4.27 -13.10 -7.03
N GLU A 72 4.53 -14.38 -6.88
CA GLU A 72 5.14 -15.23 -7.91
C GLU A 72 6.48 -14.72 -8.45
N VAL A 73 7.24 -14.07 -7.60
CA VAL A 73 8.59 -13.61 -7.92
C VAL A 73 9.53 -14.80 -8.08
N ILE A 74 10.17 -14.89 -9.24
CA ILE A 74 11.11 -15.97 -9.53
C ILE A 74 12.55 -15.47 -9.68
N GLN A 75 13.48 -16.32 -9.26
CA GLN A 75 14.91 -16.20 -9.50
C GLN A 75 15.42 -17.55 -10.01
N LYS A 76 16.16 -17.56 -11.12
CA LYS A 76 16.84 -18.76 -11.66
C LYS A 76 18.02 -18.32 -12.53
N PRO A 77 18.94 -19.20 -12.98
CA PRO A 77 20.21 -18.82 -13.60
C PRO A 77 20.11 -17.80 -14.73
N HIS A 78 19.11 -17.91 -15.58
CA HIS A 78 18.92 -17.01 -16.72
C HIS A 78 17.86 -15.93 -16.47
N VAL A 79 17.24 -15.93 -15.28
CA VAL A 79 16.28 -14.92 -14.84
C VAL A 79 16.74 -14.37 -13.51
N ARG A 80 17.36 -13.20 -13.53
CA ARG A 80 17.66 -12.46 -12.29
C ARG A 80 16.38 -12.32 -11.48
N ASN A 81 16.48 -12.27 -10.16
CA ASN A 81 15.34 -12.00 -9.30
C ASN A 81 14.51 -10.85 -9.87
N GLN A 82 13.23 -11.11 -10.16
CA GLN A 82 12.36 -10.18 -10.87
C GLN A 82 12.11 -8.89 -10.04
N ALA A 83 11.93 -9.05 -8.73
CA ALA A 83 11.76 -7.92 -7.81
C ALA A 83 13.03 -7.06 -7.75
N ALA A 84 14.22 -7.66 -7.64
CA ALA A 84 15.50 -6.95 -7.68
C ALA A 84 15.70 -6.18 -8.99
N TRP A 85 15.22 -6.74 -10.12
CA TRP A 85 15.32 -6.07 -11.41
C TRP A 85 14.40 -4.84 -11.45
N LEU A 86 13.15 -4.96 -11.00
CA LEU A 86 12.18 -3.85 -10.93
C LEU A 86 12.67 -2.78 -9.95
N ALA A 87 13.05 -3.16 -8.74
CA ALA A 87 13.52 -2.26 -7.70
C ALA A 87 14.69 -1.40 -8.20
N ARG A 88 15.71 -2.02 -8.81
CA ARG A 88 16.84 -1.28 -9.39
C ARG A 88 16.42 -0.30 -10.49
N LYS A 89 15.42 -0.63 -11.31
CA LYS A 89 14.93 0.22 -12.39
C LYS A 89 14.07 1.38 -11.90
N LEU A 90 13.36 1.17 -10.79
CA LEU A 90 12.53 2.17 -10.12
C LEU A 90 13.35 3.07 -9.18
N GLY A 91 14.54 2.65 -8.75
CA GLY A 91 15.30 3.29 -7.67
C GLY A 91 14.72 2.98 -6.30
N TYR A 92 14.09 1.83 -6.13
CA TYR A 92 13.43 1.37 -4.90
C TYR A 92 14.34 0.43 -4.11
N ASP A 93 14.14 0.40 -2.81
CA ASP A 93 14.60 -0.68 -1.95
C ASP A 93 13.67 -1.90 -2.08
N TYR A 94 14.15 -3.10 -1.73
CA TYR A 94 13.34 -4.30 -1.83
C TYR A 94 13.70 -5.36 -0.79
N GLN A 95 12.73 -6.22 -0.49
CA GLN A 95 12.90 -7.48 0.25
C GLN A 95 12.27 -8.60 -0.57
N PHE A 96 12.98 -9.71 -0.73
CA PHE A 96 12.47 -10.93 -1.36
C PHE A 96 12.50 -12.06 -0.36
N VAL A 97 11.35 -12.69 -0.13
CA VAL A 97 11.15 -13.79 0.80
C VAL A 97 10.75 -15.05 0.05
N SER A 98 11.37 -16.15 0.40
CA SER A 98 11.19 -17.44 -0.24
C SER A 98 11.47 -18.56 0.77
N THR A 99 10.72 -19.65 0.69
CA THR A 99 11.01 -20.89 1.42
C THR A 99 12.28 -21.59 0.91
N ASP A 100 12.69 -21.29 -0.32
CA ASP A 100 13.95 -21.78 -0.88
C ASP A 100 15.15 -21.04 -0.25
N PRO A 101 16.18 -21.74 0.26
CA PRO A 101 17.33 -21.10 0.86
C PRO A 101 18.11 -20.23 -0.14
N PRO A 102 18.85 -19.19 0.32
CA PRO A 102 19.54 -18.21 -0.53
C PRO A 102 20.44 -18.81 -1.62
N GLY A 103 21.08 -19.96 -1.37
CA GLY A 103 21.97 -20.63 -2.31
C GLY A 103 21.29 -21.51 -3.37
N ARG A 104 19.99 -21.66 -3.33
CA ARG A 104 19.26 -22.49 -4.31
C ARG A 104 19.31 -21.89 -5.69
N PHE A 105 19.47 -22.76 -6.67
CA PHE A 105 19.50 -22.46 -8.11
C PHE A 105 18.21 -21.78 -8.61
N LYS A 106 17.07 -22.24 -8.13
CA LYS A 106 15.75 -21.65 -8.37
C LYS A 106 15.16 -21.26 -7.04
N ARG A 107 14.65 -20.03 -6.95
CA ARG A 107 13.92 -19.53 -5.79
C ARG A 107 12.61 -18.90 -6.26
N TYR A 108 11.55 -19.13 -5.48
CA TYR A 108 10.21 -18.63 -5.72
C TYR A 108 9.66 -18.02 -4.42
N GLY A 109 8.93 -16.91 -4.52
CA GLY A 109 8.36 -16.30 -3.33
C GLY A 109 7.70 -14.95 -3.60
N ASN A 110 7.59 -14.16 -2.53
CA ASN A 110 6.98 -12.84 -2.54
C ASN A 110 8.05 -11.75 -2.35
N ALA A 111 7.71 -10.52 -2.76
CA ALA A 111 8.59 -9.39 -2.50
C ALA A 111 7.80 -8.13 -2.13
N LEU A 112 8.44 -7.27 -1.34
CA LEU A 112 8.05 -5.88 -1.13
C LEU A 112 9.11 -4.97 -1.74
N LEU A 113 8.66 -3.95 -2.49
CA LEU A 113 9.50 -2.87 -2.98
C LEU A 113 8.99 -1.56 -2.37
N THR A 114 9.88 -0.62 -2.09
CA THR A 114 9.50 0.71 -1.57
C THR A 114 10.48 1.79 -1.99
N ARG A 115 9.95 2.99 -2.25
CA ARG A 115 10.75 4.22 -2.40
C ARG A 115 10.95 4.98 -1.09
N ARG A 116 10.25 4.55 -0.04
CA ARG A 116 10.29 5.16 1.29
C ARG A 116 11.45 4.60 2.12
N PRO A 117 12.01 5.37 3.06
CA PRO A 117 13.03 4.85 3.97
C PRO A 117 12.53 3.61 4.72
N VAL A 118 13.34 2.56 4.76
CA VAL A 118 13.02 1.32 5.47
C VAL A 118 13.55 1.41 6.90
N LEU A 119 12.64 1.33 7.86
CA LEU A 119 12.95 1.37 9.30
C LEU A 119 13.29 -0.02 9.84
N SER A 120 12.60 -1.06 9.39
CA SER A 120 12.89 -2.46 9.74
C SER A 120 12.38 -3.43 8.68
N ARG A 121 12.93 -4.66 8.71
CA ARG A 121 12.56 -5.78 7.82
C ARG A 121 12.37 -7.03 8.65
N ASN A 122 11.30 -7.75 8.38
CA ASN A 122 11.04 -9.07 8.92
C ASN A 122 10.43 -9.96 7.84
N ASP A 123 10.43 -11.24 8.06
CA ASP A 123 9.75 -12.22 7.22
C ASP A 123 9.22 -13.37 8.06
N HIS A 124 8.27 -14.10 7.51
CA HIS A 124 7.66 -15.24 8.17
C HIS A 124 7.29 -16.33 7.16
N LEU A 125 7.46 -17.59 7.54
CA LEU A 125 6.97 -18.75 6.79
C LEU A 125 5.62 -19.14 7.35
N LEU A 126 4.57 -19.04 6.53
CA LEU A 126 3.20 -19.34 6.99
C LEU A 126 2.98 -20.84 7.26
N ALA A 127 2.32 -21.13 8.35
CA ALA A 127 1.80 -22.45 8.61
C ALA A 127 0.56 -22.73 7.71
N PRO A 128 0.36 -23.98 7.24
CA PRO A 128 1.25 -25.12 7.43
C PRO A 128 2.50 -25.02 6.54
N LEU A 129 3.67 -25.24 7.12
CA LEU A 129 4.97 -25.05 6.44
C LEU A 129 5.13 -25.86 5.15
N GLY A 130 4.42 -26.97 5.03
CA GLY A 130 4.41 -27.82 3.82
C GLY A 130 3.71 -27.17 2.62
N ASP A 131 3.03 -26.06 2.79
CA ASP A 131 2.37 -25.29 1.72
C ASP A 131 3.29 -24.22 1.08
N TYR A 132 4.46 -23.99 1.67
CA TYR A 132 5.50 -23.11 1.13
C TYR A 132 5.08 -21.64 0.92
N ARG A 133 4.20 -21.11 1.78
CA ARG A 133 3.77 -19.71 1.73
C ARG A 133 4.56 -18.84 2.69
N THR A 134 4.72 -17.58 2.33
CA THR A 134 5.59 -16.62 3.03
C THR A 134 4.93 -15.27 3.20
N VAL A 135 5.38 -14.51 4.21
CA VAL A 135 5.07 -13.09 4.38
C VAL A 135 6.37 -12.29 4.35
N ALA A 136 6.44 -11.27 3.51
CA ALA A 136 7.46 -10.23 3.60
C ALA A 136 6.89 -9.06 4.41
N HIS A 137 7.68 -8.46 5.28
CA HIS A 137 7.31 -7.29 6.09
C HIS A 137 8.38 -6.21 6.02
N LEU A 138 7.95 -5.01 5.65
CA LEU A 138 8.74 -3.78 5.78
C LEU A 138 7.99 -2.80 6.68
N ARG A 139 8.70 -2.22 7.64
CA ARG A 139 8.29 -0.98 8.30
C ARG A 139 8.93 0.17 7.55
N ILE A 140 8.14 1.06 6.96
CA ILE A 140 8.60 2.18 6.15
C ILE A 140 8.22 3.51 6.78
N ASP A 141 8.99 4.55 6.48
CA ASP A 141 8.68 5.93 6.89
C ASP A 141 7.94 6.66 5.76
N VAL A 142 6.69 7.01 6.00
CA VAL A 142 5.88 7.82 5.10
C VAL A 142 5.78 9.24 5.65
N ASP A 143 6.72 10.09 5.23
CA ASP A 143 6.79 11.51 5.62
C ASP A 143 6.78 11.72 7.15
N GLY A 144 7.62 10.97 7.86
CA GLY A 144 7.76 11.00 9.32
C GLY A 144 6.77 10.09 10.07
N ARG A 145 5.95 9.31 9.37
CA ARG A 145 5.02 8.34 9.97
C ARG A 145 5.42 6.90 9.62
N PRO A 146 5.72 6.07 10.60
CA PRO A 146 5.96 4.66 10.34
C PRO A 146 4.68 3.94 9.90
N VAL A 147 4.77 3.08 8.89
CA VAL A 147 3.71 2.19 8.42
C VAL A 147 4.29 0.79 8.22
N ASN A 148 3.56 -0.22 8.67
CA ASN A 148 3.89 -1.62 8.41
C ASN A 148 3.21 -2.08 7.13
N VAL A 149 3.99 -2.62 6.21
CA VAL A 149 3.51 -3.16 4.94
C VAL A 149 3.86 -4.64 4.88
N TYR A 150 2.86 -5.48 4.65
CA TYR A 150 3.01 -6.93 4.53
C TYR A 150 2.63 -7.38 3.13
N ALA A 151 3.40 -8.30 2.56
CA ALA A 151 3.09 -8.95 1.29
C ALA A 151 3.00 -10.47 1.48
N THR A 152 1.92 -11.06 0.99
CA THR A 152 1.69 -12.51 1.07
C THR A 152 1.14 -13.07 -0.23
N HIS A 153 1.09 -14.40 -0.33
CA HIS A 153 0.40 -15.17 -1.35
C HIS A 153 -0.10 -16.46 -0.70
N LEU A 154 -1.41 -16.60 -0.53
CA LEU A 154 -2.02 -17.73 0.17
C LEU A 154 -2.20 -18.95 -0.75
N ASN A 155 -2.69 -20.06 -0.19
CA ASN A 155 -2.90 -21.32 -0.90
C ASN A 155 -3.87 -21.15 -2.07
N GLU A 156 -3.52 -21.73 -3.24
CA GLU A 156 -4.25 -21.58 -4.50
C GLU A 156 -5.41 -22.58 -4.71
N ARG A 157 -5.56 -23.60 -3.85
CA ARG A 157 -6.61 -24.60 -4.02
C ARG A 157 -8.00 -23.99 -3.84
N SER A 158 -8.90 -24.29 -4.76
CA SER A 158 -10.29 -23.81 -4.76
C SER A 158 -11.28 -24.70 -3.99
N ASP A 159 -10.80 -25.82 -3.42
CA ASP A 159 -11.61 -26.77 -2.66
C ASP A 159 -11.63 -26.47 -1.14
N GLU A 160 -12.41 -27.24 -0.37
CA GLU A 160 -12.52 -27.10 1.09
C GLU A 160 -11.17 -27.27 1.80
N VAL A 161 -10.27 -28.09 1.27
CA VAL A 161 -8.92 -28.26 1.83
C VAL A 161 -8.14 -26.96 1.68
N GLY A 162 -8.20 -26.32 0.52
CA GLY A 162 -7.57 -25.01 0.29
C GLY A 162 -8.16 -23.93 1.18
N SER A 163 -9.48 -23.88 1.34
CA SER A 163 -10.14 -22.92 2.24
C SER A 163 -9.67 -23.10 3.69
N ARG A 164 -9.60 -24.34 4.20
CA ARG A 164 -9.07 -24.60 5.54
C ARG A 164 -7.59 -24.17 5.68
N ILE A 165 -6.75 -24.49 4.70
CA ILE A 165 -5.34 -24.08 4.69
C ILE A 165 -5.21 -22.55 4.70
N ARG A 166 -6.00 -21.82 3.90
CA ARG A 166 -5.99 -20.34 3.90
C ARG A 166 -6.43 -19.79 5.25
N GLY A 167 -7.43 -20.38 5.91
CA GLY A 167 -7.83 -20.00 7.26
C GLY A 167 -6.68 -20.15 8.27
N GLU A 168 -5.92 -21.26 8.21
CA GLU A 168 -4.71 -21.46 9.04
C GLU A 168 -3.64 -20.42 8.71
N GLN A 169 -3.41 -20.12 7.42
CA GLN A 169 -2.46 -19.11 6.96
C GLN A 169 -2.84 -17.70 7.41
N VAL A 170 -4.13 -17.36 7.38
CA VAL A 170 -4.64 -16.07 7.88
C VAL A 170 -4.42 -15.95 9.38
N ALA A 171 -4.71 -17.00 10.17
CA ALA A 171 -4.48 -16.98 11.61
C ALA A 171 -2.98 -16.78 11.94
N ASP A 172 -2.09 -17.45 11.23
CA ASP A 172 -0.63 -17.32 11.42
C ASP A 172 -0.10 -15.94 10.95
N LEU A 173 -0.63 -15.42 9.84
CA LEU A 173 -0.36 -14.05 9.38
C LEU A 173 -0.75 -13.01 10.44
N LEU A 174 -1.93 -13.13 11.04
CA LEU A 174 -2.41 -12.21 12.09
C LEU A 174 -1.54 -12.30 13.34
N ALA A 175 -1.11 -13.50 13.74
CA ALA A 175 -0.17 -13.69 14.84
C ALA A 175 1.19 -13.02 14.56
N PHE A 176 1.71 -13.15 13.35
CA PHE A 176 2.94 -12.48 12.94
C PHE A 176 2.80 -10.94 12.92
N ILE A 177 1.68 -10.43 12.43
CA ILE A 177 1.38 -8.99 12.46
C ILE A 177 1.34 -8.49 13.91
N ALA A 178 0.66 -9.19 14.82
CA ALA A 178 0.57 -8.80 16.23
C ALA A 178 1.94 -8.73 16.92
N GLN A 179 2.90 -9.58 16.51
CA GLN A 179 4.27 -9.58 17.04
C GLN A 179 5.16 -8.49 16.44
N SER A 180 4.93 -8.10 15.18
CA SER A 180 5.88 -7.27 14.42
C SER A 180 5.42 -5.82 14.18
N ALA A 181 4.10 -5.54 14.25
CA ALA A 181 3.57 -4.22 13.88
C ALA A 181 3.82 -3.12 14.92
N GLY A 182 3.83 -3.44 16.22
CA GLY A 182 3.82 -2.41 17.27
C GLY A 182 2.64 -1.45 17.09
N ASP A 183 2.85 -0.15 17.33
CA ASP A 183 1.79 0.87 17.26
C ASP A 183 1.58 1.50 15.87
N ALA A 184 2.40 1.15 14.88
CA ALA A 184 2.30 1.73 13.54
C ALA A 184 1.16 1.09 12.73
N PRO A 185 0.44 1.87 11.90
CA PRO A 185 -0.62 1.35 11.04
C PRO A 185 -0.16 0.18 10.17
N VAL A 186 -1.10 -0.70 9.84
CA VAL A 186 -0.87 -1.93 9.09
C VAL A 186 -1.57 -1.87 7.73
N VAL A 187 -0.84 -2.29 6.70
CA VAL A 187 -1.35 -2.58 5.35
C VAL A 187 -0.89 -3.98 4.95
N VAL A 188 -1.81 -4.84 4.54
CA VAL A 188 -1.54 -6.21 4.09
C VAL A 188 -1.98 -6.34 2.64
N ALA A 189 -1.10 -6.74 1.75
CA ALA A 189 -1.40 -6.85 0.34
C ALA A 189 -0.93 -8.18 -0.25
N GLY A 190 -1.64 -8.68 -1.26
CA GLY A 190 -1.25 -9.93 -1.89
C GLY A 190 -2.33 -10.56 -2.74
N ASP A 191 -1.98 -11.74 -3.23
CA ASP A 191 -2.88 -12.72 -3.80
C ASP A 191 -3.36 -13.65 -2.68
N PHE A 192 -4.62 -13.49 -2.30
CA PHE A 192 -5.22 -14.28 -1.22
C PHE A 192 -5.88 -15.57 -1.72
N ASN A 193 -5.98 -15.74 -3.05
CA ASN A 193 -6.64 -16.88 -3.68
C ASN A 193 -8.06 -17.13 -3.16
N ALA A 194 -8.72 -16.06 -2.69
CA ALA A 194 -10.07 -16.07 -2.12
C ALA A 194 -10.76 -14.73 -2.39
N LEU A 195 -12.09 -14.78 -2.58
CA LEU A 195 -12.91 -13.58 -2.59
C LEU A 195 -12.87 -12.89 -1.23
N VAL A 196 -13.04 -11.58 -1.23
CA VAL A 196 -12.96 -10.80 0.02
C VAL A 196 -13.96 -11.29 1.08
N ASP A 197 -15.15 -11.74 0.68
CA ASP A 197 -16.22 -12.23 1.57
C ASP A 197 -16.13 -13.71 1.89
N ALA A 198 -15.12 -14.44 1.38
CA ALA A 198 -14.91 -15.83 1.69
C ALA A 198 -14.69 -16.06 3.20
N GLY A 199 -15.18 -17.21 3.69
CA GLY A 199 -15.13 -17.56 5.11
C GLY A 199 -13.71 -17.68 5.67
N ASP A 200 -12.76 -18.13 4.85
CA ASP A 200 -11.34 -18.26 5.19
C ASP A 200 -10.61 -16.92 5.38
N LEU A 201 -11.16 -15.79 4.86
CA LEU A 201 -10.67 -14.45 5.12
C LEU A 201 -11.43 -13.70 6.23
N SER A 202 -12.39 -14.33 6.93
CA SER A 202 -13.24 -13.66 7.92
C SER A 202 -12.45 -13.01 9.05
N GLU A 203 -11.46 -13.71 9.61
CA GLU A 203 -10.62 -13.17 10.68
C GLU A 203 -9.81 -11.94 10.22
N LEU A 204 -9.31 -11.97 8.99
CA LEU A 204 -8.58 -10.81 8.44
C LEU A 204 -9.51 -9.59 8.30
N ARG A 205 -10.75 -9.80 7.82
CA ARG A 205 -11.76 -8.72 7.69
C ARG A 205 -12.23 -8.16 9.02
N ASN A 206 -12.18 -8.92 10.10
CA ASN A 206 -12.49 -8.43 11.44
C ASN A 206 -11.51 -7.34 11.91
N HIS A 207 -10.29 -7.34 11.37
CA HIS A 207 -9.23 -6.41 11.75
C HIS A 207 -8.93 -5.35 10.69
N TYR A 208 -9.16 -5.65 9.40
CA TYR A 208 -8.74 -4.81 8.27
C TYR A 208 -9.82 -4.65 7.23
N GLY A 209 -9.96 -3.45 6.70
CA GLY A 209 -10.86 -3.15 5.59
C GLY A 209 -10.22 -3.45 4.23
N ASP A 210 -11.00 -3.93 3.28
CA ASP A 210 -10.58 -4.06 1.88
C ASP A 210 -10.62 -2.70 1.20
N SER A 211 -9.48 -2.25 0.66
CA SER A 211 -9.35 -0.90 0.11
C SER A 211 -10.19 -0.67 -1.13
N TYR A 212 -10.29 -1.68 -2.02
CA TYR A 212 -11.09 -1.58 -3.23
C TYR A 212 -12.58 -1.50 -2.90
N GLY A 213 -13.07 -2.41 -2.06
CA GLY A 213 -14.46 -2.44 -1.62
C GLY A 213 -14.89 -1.23 -0.79
N SER A 214 -13.94 -0.54 -0.13
CA SER A 214 -14.21 0.65 0.68
C SER A 214 -14.55 1.91 -0.16
N VAL A 215 -14.13 1.96 -1.42
CA VAL A 215 -14.31 3.13 -2.30
C VAL A 215 -15.22 2.88 -3.50
N HIS A 216 -15.61 1.63 -3.75
CA HIS A 216 -16.50 1.26 -4.86
C HIS A 216 -17.84 0.72 -4.35
N VAL A 217 -18.92 1.04 -5.05
CA VAL A 217 -20.27 0.60 -4.67
C VAL A 217 -20.53 -0.88 -5.02
N ASN A 218 -21.35 -1.56 -4.24
CA ASN A 218 -21.58 -3.01 -4.31
C ASN A 218 -21.92 -3.56 -5.70
N ASN A 219 -22.71 -2.83 -6.52
CA ASN A 219 -23.11 -3.30 -7.84
C ASN A 219 -21.95 -3.38 -8.84
N GLU A 220 -20.90 -2.63 -8.65
CA GLU A 220 -19.69 -2.65 -9.48
C GLU A 220 -18.76 -3.79 -9.07
N LEU A 221 -18.72 -4.14 -7.78
CA LEU A 221 -17.81 -5.14 -7.23
C LEU A 221 -18.01 -6.55 -7.82
N ALA A 222 -19.24 -6.92 -8.15
CA ALA A 222 -19.56 -8.24 -8.72
C ALA A 222 -18.97 -8.48 -10.12
N GLN A 223 -18.62 -7.42 -10.84
CA GLN A 223 -18.05 -7.49 -12.20
C GLN A 223 -16.52 -7.28 -12.22
N VAL A 224 -15.94 -6.88 -11.09
CA VAL A 224 -14.50 -6.63 -11.00
C VAL A 224 -13.75 -7.94 -10.85
N SER A 225 -12.67 -8.05 -11.58
CA SER A 225 -11.75 -9.19 -11.52
C SER A 225 -10.33 -8.70 -11.31
N THR A 226 -9.55 -9.45 -10.54
CA THR A 226 -8.10 -9.40 -10.56
C THR A 226 -7.51 -10.60 -11.31
N LEU A 227 -8.33 -11.62 -11.62
CA LEU A 227 -7.98 -12.63 -12.60
C LEU A 227 -8.20 -12.09 -14.01
N ASN A 228 -7.21 -12.21 -14.86
CA ASN A 228 -7.25 -11.70 -16.22
C ASN A 228 -8.21 -12.54 -17.08
N ARG A 229 -9.26 -11.89 -17.59
CA ARG A 229 -10.32 -12.50 -18.39
C ARG A 229 -9.86 -13.15 -19.71
N HIS A 230 -8.62 -12.95 -20.10
CA HIS A 230 -8.00 -13.68 -21.22
C HIS A 230 -7.62 -15.12 -20.86
N TYR A 231 -7.35 -15.38 -19.59
CA TYR A 231 -6.91 -16.69 -19.08
C TYR A 231 -8.00 -17.39 -18.24
N TYR A 232 -8.97 -16.64 -17.70
CA TYR A 232 -10.01 -17.14 -16.80
C TYR A 232 -11.40 -16.71 -17.26
N ASP A 233 -12.33 -17.63 -17.32
CA ASP A 233 -13.69 -17.39 -17.86
C ASP A 233 -14.57 -16.53 -16.92
N ALA A 234 -14.44 -16.73 -15.61
CA ALA A 234 -15.24 -16.01 -14.61
C ALA A 234 -14.46 -14.87 -13.95
N PRO A 235 -15.11 -13.70 -13.73
CA PRO A 235 -14.49 -12.64 -12.93
C PRO A 235 -14.30 -13.10 -11.49
N SER A 236 -13.12 -12.82 -10.95
CA SER A 236 -12.81 -13.14 -9.56
C SER A 236 -11.77 -12.15 -9.03
N ARG A 237 -12.10 -11.43 -7.95
CA ARG A 237 -11.18 -10.52 -7.30
C ARG A 237 -10.58 -11.20 -6.08
N ILE A 238 -9.36 -11.70 -6.24
CA ILE A 238 -8.63 -12.50 -5.25
C ILE A 238 -7.32 -11.83 -4.81
N ASP A 239 -6.92 -10.76 -5.49
CA ASP A 239 -5.82 -9.89 -5.07
C ASP A 239 -6.40 -8.70 -4.30
N HIS A 240 -5.91 -8.47 -3.10
CA HIS A 240 -6.46 -7.48 -2.18
C HIS A 240 -5.36 -6.61 -1.55
N ILE A 241 -5.74 -5.39 -1.15
CA ILE A 241 -4.98 -4.54 -0.23
C ILE A 241 -5.89 -4.25 0.95
N PHE A 242 -5.60 -4.89 2.08
CA PHE A 242 -6.26 -4.67 3.35
C PHE A 242 -5.53 -3.59 4.15
N PHE A 243 -6.27 -2.79 4.89
CA PHE A 243 -5.72 -1.69 5.69
C PHE A 243 -6.42 -1.56 7.05
N GLN A 244 -5.72 -1.08 8.04
CA GLN A 244 -6.23 -0.84 9.39
C GLN A 244 -7.15 0.39 9.40
N GLN A 245 -8.47 0.19 9.54
CA GLN A 245 -9.52 1.19 9.29
C GLN A 245 -9.59 2.31 10.35
N ASP A 246 -9.18 2.07 11.58
CA ASP A 246 -9.10 3.08 12.63
C ASP A 246 -7.88 4.00 12.49
N ARG A 247 -6.91 3.65 11.63
CA ARG A 247 -5.64 4.36 11.42
C ARG A 247 -5.49 4.94 10.02
N LEU A 248 -6.13 4.34 9.03
CA LEU A 248 -6.05 4.68 7.61
C LEU A 248 -7.44 4.73 7.00
N LEU A 249 -7.60 5.51 5.91
CA LEU A 249 -8.82 5.65 5.14
C LEU A 249 -8.50 5.42 3.66
N ALA A 250 -9.19 4.50 3.00
CA ALA A 250 -9.09 4.34 1.55
C ALA A 250 -9.76 5.54 0.85
N ARG A 251 -9.02 6.20 -0.04
CA ARG A 251 -9.50 7.38 -0.80
C ARG A 251 -9.70 7.08 -2.26
N GLU A 252 -8.91 6.19 -2.80
CA GLU A 252 -8.98 5.77 -4.19
C GLU A 252 -8.43 4.34 -4.33
N ALA A 253 -9.04 3.55 -5.19
CA ALA A 253 -8.52 2.25 -5.59
C ALA A 253 -8.87 1.99 -7.06
N LYS A 254 -8.00 1.30 -7.77
CA LYS A 254 -8.21 0.94 -9.18
C LYS A 254 -7.50 -0.35 -9.55
N ILE A 255 -8.02 -1.00 -10.59
CA ILE A 255 -7.40 -2.15 -11.23
C ILE A 255 -6.32 -1.63 -12.19
N LEU A 256 -5.18 -2.31 -12.23
CA LEU A 256 -4.05 -2.04 -13.10
C LEU A 256 -3.83 -3.20 -14.06
N PHE A 257 -3.23 -2.92 -15.21
CA PHE A 257 -2.85 -3.93 -16.21
C PHE A 257 -4.04 -4.70 -16.81
N ASP A 258 -5.24 -4.12 -16.74
CA ASP A 258 -6.50 -4.68 -17.25
C ASP A 258 -6.69 -4.51 -18.77
N GLN A 259 -5.64 -4.01 -19.45
CA GLN A 259 -5.59 -3.91 -20.91
C GLN A 259 -4.39 -4.66 -21.47
N PRO A 260 -4.53 -5.31 -22.64
CA PRO A 260 -3.42 -5.94 -23.31
C PRO A 260 -2.42 -4.89 -23.80
N TYR A 261 -1.13 -5.14 -23.63
CA TYR A 261 -0.09 -4.25 -24.14
C TYR A 261 0.20 -4.45 -25.65
N ALA A 262 -0.28 -5.56 -26.21
CA ALA A 262 -0.32 -5.86 -27.65
C ALA A 262 -1.40 -6.92 -27.88
N ALA A 263 -1.78 -7.18 -29.13
CA ALA A 263 -2.81 -8.15 -29.48
C ALA A 263 -2.56 -9.50 -28.78
N GLY A 264 -3.47 -9.92 -27.90
CA GLY A 264 -3.41 -11.15 -27.13
C GLY A 264 -2.25 -11.25 -26.14
N ARG A 265 -1.58 -10.13 -25.79
CA ARG A 265 -0.43 -10.12 -24.86
C ARG A 265 -0.70 -9.26 -23.65
N TRP A 266 -0.52 -9.84 -22.49
CA TRP A 266 -0.87 -9.26 -21.20
C TRP A 266 0.34 -9.15 -20.28
N ALA A 267 0.26 -8.22 -19.31
CA ALA A 267 1.31 -8.03 -18.31
C ALA A 267 1.43 -9.24 -17.37
N SER A 268 0.29 -9.90 -17.07
CA SER A 268 0.18 -11.10 -16.23
C SER A 268 -1.16 -11.79 -16.52
N ASP A 269 -1.34 -13.00 -16.00
CA ASP A 269 -2.64 -13.66 -15.87
C ASP A 269 -3.46 -13.13 -14.69
N HIS A 270 -2.90 -12.20 -13.91
CA HIS A 270 -3.59 -11.35 -12.95
C HIS A 270 -3.61 -9.89 -13.41
N TYR A 271 -4.58 -9.13 -12.92
CA TYR A 271 -4.56 -7.68 -12.88
C TYR A 271 -4.03 -7.20 -11.54
N GLY A 272 -3.36 -6.05 -11.50
CA GLY A 272 -2.91 -5.45 -10.25
C GLY A 272 -4.01 -4.66 -9.56
N VAL A 273 -3.82 -4.41 -8.27
CA VAL A 273 -4.64 -3.45 -7.50
C VAL A 273 -3.73 -2.32 -7.03
N TRP A 274 -4.14 -1.10 -7.25
CA TRP A 274 -3.53 0.10 -6.68
C TRP A 274 -4.51 0.77 -5.72
N THR A 275 -4.00 1.34 -4.62
CA THR A 275 -4.79 2.12 -3.67
C THR A 275 -4.04 3.34 -3.19
N ARG A 276 -4.80 4.39 -2.82
CA ARG A 276 -4.36 5.55 -2.06
C ARG A 276 -5.03 5.55 -0.71
N LEU A 277 -4.19 5.51 0.33
CA LEU A 277 -4.59 5.48 1.73
C LEU A 277 -4.19 6.80 2.37
N GLN A 278 -5.11 7.43 3.09
CA GLN A 278 -4.88 8.62 3.88
C GLN A 278 -4.79 8.24 5.36
N PHE A 279 -3.87 8.86 6.10
CA PHE A 279 -3.83 8.69 7.55
C PHE A 279 -5.08 9.32 8.19
N ALA A 280 -5.72 8.59 9.11
CA ALA A 280 -6.88 9.07 9.82
C ALA A 280 -6.52 10.30 10.69
N PRO A 281 -7.41 11.31 10.81
CA PRO A 281 -7.18 12.46 11.66
C PRO A 281 -6.92 12.03 13.11
N GLY A 282 -5.96 12.66 13.77
CA GLY A 282 -5.65 12.39 15.19
C GLY A 282 -4.69 11.22 15.47
N THR A 283 -4.23 10.49 14.46
CA THR A 283 -3.23 9.43 14.61
C THR A 283 -1.78 9.94 14.55
N GLY A 284 -1.55 11.24 14.78
CA GLY A 284 -0.22 11.83 14.89
C GLY A 284 0.47 11.39 16.17
N ASN A 285 1.80 11.21 16.11
CA ASN A 285 2.69 10.82 17.20
C ASN A 285 2.31 11.43 18.55
N ALA A 286 1.73 10.62 19.45
CA ALA A 286 1.84 10.85 20.88
C ALA A 286 3.24 10.40 21.31
N GLY A 287 4.26 11.25 21.11
CA GLY A 287 5.62 10.85 21.50
C GLY A 287 6.74 11.70 20.91
N ALA A 288 6.70 13.01 21.11
CA ALA A 288 7.88 13.86 21.12
C ALA A 288 7.65 15.01 22.11
N THR A 289 7.43 14.70 23.38
CA THR A 289 7.80 15.62 24.45
C THR A 289 9.27 15.39 24.69
N THR A 290 10.09 16.24 24.11
CA THR A 290 11.50 16.41 24.49
C THR A 290 11.53 16.96 25.92
N PRO A 291 12.42 16.46 26.81
CA PRO A 291 12.65 17.02 28.14
C PRO A 291 13.33 18.37 28.09
#